data_134d127c256f6434f8a9a2f9cc53809e
#
_entry.id   134d127c256f6434f8a9a2f9cc53809e
#
_cell.length_a   1.000
_cell.length_b   1.000
_cell.length_c   1.000
_cell.angle_alpha   90.00
_cell.angle_beta   90.00
_cell.angle_gamma   90.00
#
_symmetry.space_group_name_H-M   'P 1'
#
loop_
_entity.id
_entity.type
_entity.pdbx_description
1 polymer ?
#
loop_
_entity_poly.entity_id
_entity_poly.type
_entity_poly.pdbx_seq_one_letter_code
_entity_poly.pdbx_strand_id
1 'polypeptide(L)'
;VAAGDPLLKEREPFGIFGAAHSLDRNPMDLPATTPTSVCGGADLTEQWDSGWDASSYLAAMDAQDITAAVLYPSVGLFVPFQADITHRAQADACAGYADWVAEYCATDPTRLAAVGIAPLGDAVLAADEARRAAALGLVGMLARPNLLHGRNLGDRFYDPLYDALEETGLVLAVHEGMGVRGGPTMGS
;
A
#
# COMPACT_ATOMS: atom_id res chain seq x y z
N VAL A 1 7.75 12.89 -2.97
CA VAL A 1 7.81 13.84 -1.84
C VAL A 1 9.23 13.78 -1.30
N ALA A 2 9.97 14.91 -1.32
CA ALA A 2 11.36 14.92 -0.92
C ALA A 2 11.50 14.67 0.59
N ALA A 3 12.49 13.88 0.99
CA ALA A 3 12.89 13.73 2.38
C ALA A 3 13.18 15.13 2.96
N GLY A 4 12.45 15.51 4.02
CA GLY A 4 12.59 16.83 4.64
C GLY A 4 11.39 17.77 4.48
N ASP A 5 10.29 17.32 3.88
CA ASP A 5 9.04 18.10 3.84
C ASP A 5 8.54 18.37 5.28
N PRO A 6 8.38 19.65 5.68
CA PRO A 6 7.92 20.01 7.03
C PRO A 6 6.57 19.39 7.38
N LEU A 7 5.69 19.18 6.40
CA LEU A 7 4.38 18.53 6.58
C LEU A 7 4.49 17.06 7.01
N LEU A 8 5.61 16.41 6.70
CA LEU A 8 5.86 15.04 7.13
C LEU A 8 6.39 14.96 8.56
N LYS A 9 7.06 16.03 9.04
CA LYS A 9 7.64 16.08 10.39
C LYS A 9 6.61 16.29 11.50
N GLU A 10 5.49 16.95 11.19
CA GLU A 10 4.43 17.20 12.15
C GLU A 10 3.41 16.05 12.24
N ARG A 11 3.51 15.05 11.35
CA ARG A 11 2.62 13.89 11.38
C ARG A 11 3.15 12.88 12.38
N GLU A 12 2.39 12.67 13.44
CA GLU A 12 2.63 11.60 14.38
C GLU A 12 2.94 10.29 13.66
N PRO A 13 3.94 9.55 14.09
CA PRO A 13 4.28 8.27 13.49
C PRO A 13 3.07 7.35 13.49
N PHE A 14 2.88 6.61 12.43
CA PHE A 14 1.80 5.64 12.29
C PHE A 14 1.89 4.64 13.45
N GLY A 15 0.92 4.71 14.36
CA GLY A 15 0.99 4.14 15.70
C GLY A 15 1.17 2.62 15.80
N ILE A 16 1.01 1.87 14.71
CA ILE A 16 1.25 0.42 14.70
C ILE A 16 2.74 0.07 14.71
N PHE A 17 3.59 0.99 14.29
CA PHE A 17 5.03 0.73 14.16
C PHE A 17 5.87 1.44 15.24
N GLY A 18 5.23 2.05 16.24
CA GLY A 18 5.88 2.72 17.35
C GLY A 18 6.64 4.00 16.95
N ALA A 19 7.15 4.69 17.95
CA ALA A 19 7.79 6.01 17.83
C ALA A 19 9.07 6.05 16.95
N ALA A 20 9.46 4.95 16.34
CA ALA A 20 10.67 4.86 15.54
C ALA A 20 10.50 5.30 14.08
N HIS A 21 9.27 5.53 13.64
CA HIS A 21 9.00 5.87 12.25
C HIS A 21 8.76 7.36 12.08
N SER A 22 9.78 8.15 12.32
CA SER A 22 9.86 9.42 11.65
C SER A 22 10.15 9.12 10.18
N LEU A 23 9.41 9.73 9.26
CA LEU A 23 9.64 9.61 7.81
C LEU A 23 11.04 10.13 7.38
N ASP A 24 11.84 10.61 8.32
CA ASP A 24 13.26 10.96 8.15
C ASP A 24 14.16 9.72 8.14
N ARG A 25 13.64 8.57 8.50
CA ARG A 25 14.37 7.29 8.45
C ARG A 25 13.79 6.44 7.35
N ASN A 26 14.65 5.85 6.57
CA ASN A 26 14.25 4.69 5.77
C ASN A 26 13.45 3.76 6.70
N PRO A 27 12.24 3.32 6.34
CA PRO A 27 11.50 2.32 7.13
C PRO A 27 12.33 1.09 7.46
N MET A 28 13.43 0.89 6.73
CA MET A 28 14.40 -0.17 6.91
C MET A 28 15.49 0.16 7.95
N ASP A 29 15.56 1.40 8.46
CA ASP A 29 16.48 1.80 9.54
C ASP A 29 15.95 1.43 10.94
N LEU A 30 15.24 0.31 11.03
CA LEU A 30 14.83 -0.25 12.32
C LEU A 30 16.05 -0.80 13.07
N PRO A 31 16.07 -0.73 14.42
CA PRO A 31 17.15 -1.32 15.19
C PRO A 31 17.36 -2.79 14.80
N ALA A 32 18.60 -3.24 14.75
CA ALA A 32 18.97 -4.60 14.38
C ALA A 32 18.24 -5.73 15.17
N THR A 33 17.68 -5.38 16.32
CA THR A 33 16.85 -6.29 17.13
C THR A 33 15.41 -6.45 16.61
N THR A 34 14.98 -5.57 15.71
CA THR A 34 13.59 -5.53 15.23
C THR A 34 13.25 -6.68 14.25
N PRO A 35 14.15 -7.08 13.33
CA PRO A 35 13.86 -8.18 12.42
C PRO A 35 13.48 -9.48 13.17
N THR A 36 14.24 -9.80 14.19
CA THR A 36 14.06 -11.04 14.97
C THR A 36 12.76 -11.02 15.80
N SER A 37 12.37 -9.87 16.31
CA SER A 37 11.16 -9.74 17.13
C SER A 37 9.87 -9.73 16.32
N VAL A 38 9.92 -9.21 15.09
CA VAL A 38 8.76 -9.12 14.20
C VAL A 38 8.48 -10.46 13.50
N CYS A 39 9.53 -11.24 13.21
CA CYS A 39 9.45 -12.44 12.38
C CYS A 39 9.60 -13.75 13.17
N GLY A 40 9.20 -13.76 14.43
CA GLY A 40 9.12 -15.02 15.20
C GLY A 40 10.47 -15.70 15.47
N GLY A 41 11.57 -14.95 15.44
CA GLY A 41 12.91 -15.46 15.74
C GLY A 41 13.75 -15.85 14.53
N ALA A 42 13.26 -15.67 13.29
CA ALA A 42 14.08 -15.86 12.09
C ALA A 42 15.17 -14.78 12.01
N ASP A 43 16.37 -15.19 11.61
CA ASP A 43 17.44 -14.23 11.30
C ASP A 43 17.21 -13.66 9.90
N LEU A 44 16.84 -12.41 9.83
CA LEU A 44 16.54 -11.70 8.57
C LEU A 44 17.57 -10.60 8.28
N THR A 45 18.77 -10.70 8.85
CA THR A 45 19.82 -9.69 8.65
C THR A 45 20.18 -9.51 7.18
N GLU A 46 20.30 -10.61 6.44
CA GLU A 46 20.62 -10.57 5.01
C GLU A 46 19.53 -9.86 4.20
N GLN A 47 18.25 -10.09 4.50
CA GLN A 47 17.12 -9.44 3.85
C GLN A 47 17.08 -7.93 4.15
N TRP A 48 17.44 -7.54 5.38
CA TRP A 48 17.57 -6.12 5.73
C TRP A 48 18.70 -5.45 4.98
N ASP A 49 19.85 -6.10 4.90
CA ASP A 49 21.05 -5.57 4.22
C ASP A 49 20.84 -5.45 2.70
N SER A 50 20.05 -6.35 2.11
CA SER A 50 19.66 -6.30 0.68
C SER A 50 18.53 -5.31 0.37
N GLY A 51 17.96 -4.64 1.37
CA GLY A 51 16.84 -3.71 1.20
C GLY A 51 15.52 -4.38 0.84
N TRP A 52 15.36 -5.66 1.16
CA TRP A 52 14.14 -6.43 0.86
C TRP A 52 13.80 -6.48 -0.63
N ASP A 53 14.79 -6.66 -1.49
CA ASP A 53 14.53 -6.95 -2.89
C ASP A 53 13.71 -8.25 -3.05
N ALA A 54 13.14 -8.48 -4.23
CA ALA A 54 12.24 -9.62 -4.43
C ALA A 54 12.92 -10.96 -4.16
N SER A 55 14.21 -11.09 -4.45
CA SER A 55 14.98 -12.33 -4.23
C SER A 55 15.16 -12.60 -2.73
N SER A 56 15.55 -11.58 -1.96
CA SER A 56 15.68 -11.71 -0.51
C SER A 56 14.34 -11.89 0.19
N TYR A 57 13.27 -11.29 -0.34
CA TYR A 57 11.92 -11.54 0.16
C TYR A 57 11.50 -13.01 -0.05
N LEU A 58 11.75 -13.57 -1.23
CA LEU A 58 11.50 -14.98 -1.52
C LEU A 58 12.33 -15.91 -0.64
N ALA A 59 13.60 -15.60 -0.40
CA ALA A 59 14.45 -16.35 0.53
C ALA A 59 13.92 -16.32 1.97
N ALA A 60 13.40 -15.16 2.41
CA ALA A 60 12.75 -15.06 3.71
C ALA A 60 11.45 -15.87 3.81
N MET A 61 10.67 -15.92 2.72
CA MET A 61 9.49 -16.79 2.63
C MET A 61 9.87 -18.27 2.74
N ASP A 62 10.93 -18.70 2.05
CA ASP A 62 11.44 -20.08 2.13
C ASP A 62 11.87 -20.44 3.56
N ALA A 63 12.58 -19.53 4.24
CA ALA A 63 13.01 -19.73 5.62
C ALA A 63 11.85 -19.85 6.64
N GLN A 64 10.65 -19.42 6.25
CA GLN A 64 9.44 -19.43 7.08
C GLN A 64 8.34 -20.38 6.54
N ASP A 65 8.65 -21.24 5.57
CA ASP A 65 7.70 -22.15 4.92
C ASP A 65 6.46 -21.41 4.31
N ILE A 66 6.64 -20.18 3.81
CA ILE A 66 5.58 -19.40 3.17
C ILE A 66 5.59 -19.73 1.68
N THR A 67 4.52 -20.35 1.19
CA THR A 67 4.41 -20.79 -0.20
C THR A 67 4.18 -19.62 -1.16
N ALA A 68 3.28 -18.72 -0.82
CA ALA A 68 2.95 -17.55 -1.64
C ALA A 68 2.52 -16.37 -0.78
N ALA A 69 2.68 -15.16 -1.29
CA ALA A 69 2.29 -13.92 -0.62
C ALA A 69 1.54 -12.99 -1.56
N VAL A 70 0.58 -12.27 -1.00
CA VAL A 70 -0.06 -11.12 -1.65
C VAL A 70 0.45 -9.86 -0.97
N LEU A 71 1.13 -9.02 -1.75
CA LEU A 71 1.76 -7.80 -1.24
C LEU A 71 0.76 -6.65 -1.19
N TYR A 72 0.76 -5.96 -0.06
CA TYR A 72 -0.06 -4.79 0.18
C TYR A 72 0.82 -3.56 0.37
N PRO A 73 0.40 -2.38 -0.13
CA PRO A 73 1.13 -1.15 0.13
C PRO A 73 1.06 -0.79 1.62
N SER A 74 2.20 -0.43 2.22
CA SER A 74 2.24 0.06 3.59
C SER A 74 1.88 1.56 3.66
N VAL A 75 2.84 2.44 3.45
CA VAL A 75 2.63 3.89 3.46
C VAL A 75 1.76 4.37 2.30
N GLY A 76 1.82 3.70 1.15
CA GLY A 76 1.06 4.03 -0.05
C GLY A 76 -0.46 4.07 0.15
N LEU A 77 -0.99 3.32 1.12
CA LEU A 77 -2.43 3.32 1.44
C LEU A 77 -2.96 4.69 1.89
N PHE A 78 -2.09 5.63 2.25
CA PHE A 78 -2.47 6.99 2.64
C PHE A 78 -2.48 7.99 1.48
N VAL A 79 -1.95 7.64 0.31
CA VAL A 79 -1.87 8.52 -0.86
C VAL A 79 -3.23 9.13 -1.24
N PRO A 80 -4.35 8.37 -1.31
CA PRO A 80 -5.65 8.95 -1.65
C PRO A 80 -6.19 9.95 -0.63
N PHE A 81 -5.61 10.01 0.56
CA PHE A 81 -6.03 10.88 1.66
C PHE A 81 -5.13 12.10 1.85
N GLN A 82 -4.18 12.34 0.94
CA GLN A 82 -3.33 13.53 0.99
C GLN A 82 -4.09 14.73 0.43
N ALA A 83 -4.42 15.69 1.32
CA ALA A 83 -5.19 16.87 0.94
C ALA A 83 -4.38 17.90 0.12
N ASP A 84 -3.05 17.83 0.22
CA ASP A 84 -2.14 18.85 -0.32
C ASP A 84 -1.72 18.59 -1.78
N ILE A 85 -2.19 17.48 -2.35
CA ILE A 85 -1.91 17.11 -3.74
C ILE A 85 -3.21 16.91 -4.53
N THR A 86 -3.15 17.18 -5.84
CA THR A 86 -4.31 17.02 -6.71
C THR A 86 -4.70 15.54 -6.87
N HIS A 87 -5.97 15.27 -7.20
CA HIS A 87 -6.42 13.89 -7.48
C HIS A 87 -5.62 13.24 -8.61
N ARG A 88 -5.17 14.04 -9.60
CA ARG A 88 -4.28 13.55 -10.66
C ARG A 88 -2.92 13.12 -10.11
N ALA A 89 -2.30 13.92 -9.24
CA ALA A 89 -1.04 13.54 -8.60
C ALA A 89 -1.17 12.34 -7.68
N GLN A 90 -2.33 12.19 -7.00
CA GLN A 90 -2.64 10.97 -6.25
C GLN A 90 -2.70 9.75 -7.18
N ALA A 91 -3.38 9.86 -8.33
CA ALA A 91 -3.48 8.78 -9.31
C ALA A 91 -2.10 8.43 -9.90
N ASP A 92 -1.28 9.43 -10.24
CA ASP A 92 0.08 9.22 -10.74
C ASP A 92 0.97 8.50 -9.72
N ALA A 93 0.83 8.81 -8.43
CA ALA A 93 1.54 8.11 -7.35
C ALA A 93 1.05 6.66 -7.17
N CYS A 94 -0.26 6.42 -7.28
CA CYS A 94 -0.84 5.06 -7.26
C CYS A 94 -0.33 4.25 -8.46
N ALA A 95 -0.28 4.86 -9.64
CA ALA A 95 0.24 4.25 -10.85
C ALA A 95 1.73 3.88 -10.72
N GLY A 96 2.56 4.77 -10.19
CA GLY A 96 3.96 4.49 -9.94
C GLY A 96 4.19 3.34 -8.96
N TYR A 97 3.35 3.23 -7.92
CA TYR A 97 3.38 2.07 -7.04
C TYR A 97 3.01 0.78 -7.78
N ALA A 98 1.97 0.80 -8.61
CA ALA A 98 1.53 -0.38 -9.32
C ALA A 98 2.57 -0.88 -10.32
N ASP A 99 3.27 0.03 -11.03
CA ASP A 99 4.38 -0.33 -11.92
C ASP A 99 5.51 -1.01 -11.13
N TRP A 100 5.93 -0.38 -10.03
CA TRP A 100 7.00 -0.91 -9.19
C TRP A 100 6.66 -2.30 -8.61
N VAL A 101 5.45 -2.47 -8.05
CA VAL A 101 5.09 -3.74 -7.42
C VAL A 101 4.86 -4.86 -8.44
N ALA A 102 4.38 -4.53 -9.64
CA ALA A 102 4.26 -5.48 -10.74
C ALA A 102 5.65 -6.00 -11.18
N GLU A 103 6.64 -5.10 -11.34
CA GLU A 103 8.03 -5.47 -11.61
C GLU A 103 8.61 -6.34 -10.49
N TYR A 104 8.36 -5.98 -9.23
CA TYR A 104 8.79 -6.75 -8.08
C TYR A 104 8.23 -8.17 -8.10
N CYS A 105 6.93 -8.34 -8.34
CA CYS A 105 6.26 -9.64 -8.40
C CYS A 105 6.66 -10.47 -9.62
N ALA A 106 7.12 -9.83 -10.71
CA ALA A 106 7.60 -10.52 -11.91
C ALA A 106 8.84 -11.40 -11.67
N THR A 107 9.54 -11.23 -10.54
CA THR A 107 10.66 -12.09 -10.13
C THR A 107 10.20 -13.54 -9.91
N ASP A 108 9.04 -13.76 -9.32
CA ASP A 108 8.37 -15.05 -9.24
C ASP A 108 6.84 -14.86 -9.17
N PRO A 109 6.17 -14.76 -10.32
CA PRO A 109 4.74 -14.50 -10.37
C PRO A 109 3.87 -15.69 -9.91
N THR A 110 4.47 -16.83 -9.64
CA THR A 110 3.76 -17.98 -9.07
C THR A 110 3.67 -17.93 -7.55
N ARG A 111 4.53 -17.12 -6.93
CA ARG A 111 4.62 -16.96 -5.48
C ARG A 111 4.30 -15.55 -4.98
N LEU A 112 4.52 -14.54 -5.81
CA LEU A 112 4.28 -13.14 -5.47
C LEU A 112 3.13 -12.58 -6.29
N ALA A 113 2.13 -12.08 -5.61
CA ALA A 113 1.04 -11.31 -6.18
C ALA A 113 0.92 -9.96 -5.42
N ALA A 114 0.27 -8.98 -6.00
CA ALA A 114 0.10 -7.70 -5.33
C ALA A 114 -1.25 -7.05 -5.62
N VAL A 115 -1.65 -6.13 -4.74
CA VAL A 115 -2.81 -5.26 -4.96
C VAL A 115 -2.33 -3.84 -5.27
N GLY A 116 -3.01 -3.16 -6.20
CA GLY A 116 -2.83 -1.75 -6.48
C GLY A 116 -3.51 -0.87 -5.44
N ILE A 117 -3.38 0.44 -5.57
CA ILE A 117 -4.04 1.43 -4.71
C ILE A 117 -5.10 2.16 -5.53
N ALA A 118 -6.34 2.17 -5.07
CA ALA A 118 -7.40 2.94 -5.71
C ALA A 118 -7.26 4.44 -5.38
N PRO A 119 -7.05 5.33 -6.37
CA PRO A 119 -7.01 6.78 -6.17
C PRO A 119 -8.42 7.34 -5.96
N LEU A 120 -8.98 7.13 -4.76
CA LEU A 120 -10.39 7.37 -4.41
C LEU A 120 -10.82 8.84 -4.48
N GLY A 121 -9.92 9.78 -4.69
CA GLY A 121 -10.25 11.20 -4.85
C GLY A 121 -11.06 11.50 -6.11
N ASP A 122 -10.91 10.66 -7.16
CA ASP A 122 -11.65 10.75 -8.43
C ASP A 122 -12.01 9.35 -8.92
N ALA A 123 -13.31 9.09 -9.10
CA ALA A 123 -13.82 7.76 -9.44
C ALA A 123 -13.45 7.31 -10.85
N VAL A 124 -13.29 8.24 -11.79
CA VAL A 124 -12.86 7.92 -13.16
C VAL A 124 -11.38 7.53 -13.16
N LEU A 125 -10.53 8.29 -12.49
CA LEU A 125 -9.12 7.94 -12.33
C LEU A 125 -8.95 6.62 -11.57
N ALA A 126 -9.81 6.33 -10.60
CA ALA A 126 -9.81 5.06 -9.88
C ALA A 126 -10.19 3.88 -10.79
N ALA A 127 -11.17 4.05 -11.66
CA ALA A 127 -11.56 3.05 -12.66
C ALA A 127 -10.45 2.78 -13.69
N ASP A 128 -9.83 3.85 -14.19
CA ASP A 128 -8.73 3.74 -15.15
C ASP A 128 -7.52 3.03 -14.52
N GLU A 129 -7.20 3.35 -13.27
CA GLU A 129 -6.13 2.67 -12.54
C GLU A 129 -6.45 1.19 -12.27
N ALA A 130 -7.71 0.83 -11.97
CA ALA A 130 -8.10 -0.56 -11.82
C ALA A 130 -7.88 -1.36 -13.12
N ARG A 131 -8.29 -0.81 -14.27
CA ARG A 131 -8.04 -1.45 -15.58
C ARG A 131 -6.54 -1.58 -15.87
N ARG A 132 -5.77 -0.55 -15.54
CA ARG A 132 -4.31 -0.57 -15.70
C ARG A 132 -3.66 -1.61 -14.80
N ALA A 133 -4.05 -1.68 -13.54
CA ALA A 133 -3.57 -2.66 -12.58
C ALA A 133 -3.83 -4.11 -13.04
N ALA A 134 -5.03 -4.38 -13.58
CA ALA A 134 -5.35 -5.67 -14.17
C ALA A 134 -4.44 -6.02 -15.35
N ALA A 135 -4.17 -5.04 -16.23
CA ALA A 135 -3.26 -5.23 -17.36
C ALA A 135 -1.81 -5.51 -16.93
N LEU A 136 -1.38 -5.02 -15.76
CA LEU A 136 -0.10 -5.32 -15.14
C LEU A 136 -0.06 -6.67 -14.41
N GLY A 137 -1.19 -7.38 -14.29
CA GLY A 137 -1.28 -8.66 -13.60
C GLY A 137 -1.48 -8.56 -12.08
N LEU A 138 -1.85 -7.39 -11.56
CA LEU A 138 -2.23 -7.26 -10.15
C LEU A 138 -3.54 -8.01 -9.88
N VAL A 139 -3.75 -8.45 -8.64
CA VAL A 139 -4.89 -9.31 -8.29
C VAL A 139 -6.03 -8.57 -7.59
N GLY A 140 -5.85 -7.29 -7.30
CA GLY A 140 -6.88 -6.48 -6.66
C GLY A 140 -6.50 -5.01 -6.54
N MET A 141 -7.45 -4.24 -6.02
CA MET A 141 -7.27 -2.83 -5.69
C MET A 141 -7.53 -2.61 -4.21
N LEU A 142 -6.62 -1.92 -3.54
CA LEU A 142 -6.78 -1.54 -2.15
C LEU A 142 -7.57 -0.25 -2.02
N ALA A 143 -8.61 -0.27 -1.18
CA ALA A 143 -9.34 0.90 -0.72
C ALA A 143 -9.39 0.95 0.80
N ARG A 144 -9.39 2.15 1.37
CA ARG A 144 -9.62 2.33 2.81
C ARG A 144 -11.11 2.59 3.06
N PRO A 145 -11.68 2.06 4.16
CA PRO A 145 -13.08 2.26 4.49
C PRO A 145 -13.41 3.66 5.02
N ASN A 146 -12.38 4.49 5.24
CA ASN A 146 -12.55 5.83 5.80
C ASN A 146 -13.27 6.75 4.82
N LEU A 147 -14.05 7.71 5.37
CA LEU A 147 -14.66 8.73 4.55
C LEU A 147 -13.60 9.57 3.84
N LEU A 148 -13.78 9.77 2.54
CA LEU A 148 -12.99 10.69 1.74
C LEU A 148 -13.93 11.74 1.14
N HIS A 149 -13.70 13.01 1.45
CA HIS A 149 -14.57 14.13 1.05
C HIS A 149 -16.06 13.91 1.44
N GLY A 150 -16.30 13.29 2.61
CA GLY A 150 -17.64 13.00 3.12
C GLY A 150 -18.33 11.78 2.46
N ARG A 151 -17.65 11.03 1.60
CA ARG A 151 -18.15 9.83 0.93
C ARG A 151 -17.58 8.58 1.56
N ASN A 152 -18.41 7.56 1.73
CA ASN A 152 -17.96 6.20 2.05
C ASN A 152 -17.91 5.34 0.79
N LEU A 153 -17.35 4.15 0.87
CA LEU A 153 -17.24 3.23 -0.27
C LEU A 153 -18.60 2.79 -0.87
N GLY A 154 -19.71 2.93 -0.15
CA GLY A 154 -21.04 2.66 -0.67
C GLY A 154 -21.67 3.81 -1.47
N ASP A 155 -21.00 4.94 -1.62
CA ASP A 155 -21.49 6.07 -2.38
C ASP A 155 -21.42 5.77 -3.89
N ARG A 156 -22.52 6.10 -4.61
CA ARG A 156 -22.61 5.90 -6.07
C ARG A 156 -21.54 6.67 -6.88
N PHE A 157 -20.87 7.61 -6.26
CA PHE A 157 -19.70 8.25 -6.85
C PHE A 157 -18.64 7.22 -7.28
N TYR A 158 -18.56 6.08 -6.58
CA TYR A 158 -17.59 5.02 -6.88
C TYR A 158 -18.12 3.96 -7.84
N ASP A 159 -19.34 4.09 -8.39
CA ASP A 159 -19.88 3.15 -9.39
C ASP A 159 -18.87 2.88 -10.53
N PRO A 160 -18.17 3.89 -11.13
CA PRO A 160 -17.17 3.62 -12.18
C PRO A 160 -16.01 2.71 -11.74
N LEU A 161 -15.56 2.81 -10.48
CA LEU A 161 -14.55 1.92 -9.93
C LEU A 161 -15.10 0.49 -9.80
N TYR A 162 -16.31 0.33 -9.29
CA TYR A 162 -16.95 -0.99 -9.15
C TYR A 162 -17.18 -1.66 -10.50
N ASP A 163 -17.63 -0.90 -11.51
CA ASP A 163 -17.77 -1.39 -12.89
C ASP A 163 -16.42 -1.89 -13.44
N ALA A 164 -15.33 -1.15 -13.21
CA ALA A 164 -13.99 -1.55 -13.63
C ALA A 164 -13.47 -2.79 -12.88
N LEU A 165 -13.75 -2.92 -11.58
CA LEU A 165 -13.41 -4.12 -10.82
C LEU A 165 -14.17 -5.34 -11.31
N GLU A 166 -15.46 -5.21 -11.60
CA GLU A 166 -16.29 -6.28 -12.15
C GLU A 166 -15.82 -6.68 -13.56
N GLU A 167 -15.55 -5.71 -14.43
CA GLU A 167 -15.04 -5.91 -15.79
C GLU A 167 -13.69 -6.67 -15.79
N THR A 168 -12.81 -6.35 -14.87
CA THR A 168 -11.45 -6.91 -14.82
C THR A 168 -11.32 -8.15 -13.94
N GLY A 169 -12.30 -8.42 -13.09
CA GLY A 169 -12.24 -9.50 -12.09
C GLY A 169 -11.31 -9.22 -10.93
N LEU A 170 -10.87 -7.97 -10.74
CA LEU A 170 -10.01 -7.58 -9.62
C LEU A 170 -10.80 -7.60 -8.31
N VAL A 171 -10.15 -8.08 -7.25
CA VAL A 171 -10.71 -8.06 -5.89
C VAL A 171 -10.62 -6.66 -5.30
N LEU A 172 -11.70 -6.16 -4.68
CA LEU A 172 -11.61 -5.00 -3.81
C LEU A 172 -11.08 -5.43 -2.44
N ALA A 173 -9.86 -5.06 -2.13
CA ALA A 173 -9.25 -5.26 -0.82
C ALA A 173 -9.55 -4.05 0.07
N VAL A 174 -10.21 -4.27 1.20
CA VAL A 174 -10.50 -3.18 2.15
C VAL A 174 -9.58 -3.31 3.34
N HIS A 175 -8.77 -2.28 3.59
CA HIS A 175 -7.85 -2.26 4.70
C HIS A 175 -7.95 -0.94 5.48
N GLU A 176 -8.23 -1.05 6.78
CA GLU A 176 -8.20 0.10 7.66
C GLU A 176 -6.76 0.44 8.05
N GLY A 177 -6.37 1.70 7.85
CA GLY A 177 -5.11 2.22 8.36
C GLY A 177 -5.39 3.13 9.54
N MET A 178 -4.71 2.93 10.66
CA MET A 178 -4.77 3.85 11.79
C MET A 178 -4.22 5.22 11.39
N GLY A 179 -4.79 6.30 11.91
CA GLY A 179 -4.15 7.61 11.89
C GLY A 179 -4.60 8.59 10.83
N VAL A 180 -5.77 8.44 10.20
CA VAL A 180 -6.39 9.61 9.58
C VAL A 180 -7.04 10.44 10.70
N ARG A 181 -6.35 11.48 11.16
CA ARG A 181 -6.94 12.43 12.11
C ARG A 181 -8.18 13.07 11.48
N GLY A 182 -9.33 12.90 12.10
CA GLY A 182 -10.52 13.67 11.82
C GLY A 182 -11.56 13.07 10.88
N GLY A 183 -11.42 11.82 10.44
CA GLY A 183 -12.48 11.12 9.70
C GLY A 183 -13.26 10.15 10.59
N PRO A 184 -14.61 10.11 10.55
CA PRO A 184 -15.34 9.03 11.18
C PRO A 184 -14.93 7.69 10.54
N THR A 185 -14.65 6.71 11.38
CA THR A 185 -14.47 5.32 10.95
C THR A 185 -15.82 4.70 10.59
N MET A 186 -15.84 3.70 9.71
CA MET A 186 -17.06 2.92 9.49
C MET A 186 -17.51 2.34 10.83
N GLY A 187 -18.66 2.79 11.34
CA GLY A 187 -19.24 2.26 12.59
C GLY A 187 -19.53 3.28 13.69
N SER A 188 -19.39 4.59 13.42
CA SER A 188 -19.90 5.64 14.33
C SER A 188 -21.23 6.18 13.86
#